data_6a7f72150d43670efc858b4f162f2575
#
_entry.id   6a7f72150d43670efc858b4f162f2575
#
_cell.length_a   1.000
_cell.length_b   1.000
_cell.length_c   1.000
_cell.angle_alpha   90.00
_cell.angle_beta   90.00
_cell.angle_gamma   90.00
#
_symmetry.space_group_name_H-M   'P 1'
#
loop_
_entity.id
_entity.type
_entity.pdbx_description
1 polymer ?
#
loop_
_entity_poly.entity_id
_entity_poly.type
_entity_poly.pdbx_seq_one_letter_code
_entity_poly.pdbx_strand_id
1 'polypeptide(L)'
;MIDLPQCSLGMELGSTRIKAVLIDAAHTPLAQGEFTWENHLQNGIWTYPMEEVRQGVQAAYAALAADVQAKHGTALSVVGCIGVSAMMHGYLAFDENWNLLVPFRTWRNTMTAAAAAELTAAFGFNIPQRWSVAHLYQAMLNREPHLEKIAHITTLAGYLHFLLTGVNALGVGDASGMFPIDSATGQYDAAMLEKFNELAAKQRYPFDLRALLPAVLPAGADAGALTESGAKLLDPTGVLQPGVPLCPPEGDAGTGMAATNSVAPRTGNVSAGTSIFAMVVLEKPLSRVYPEIDVVTTPDGAAVAMVHCNNCTSDLNAWVNLLVESAALCGATPDKAALYELLFRLSLQGAPDCGGIASVNYISGEGVTHFDAGIPLLLRRPDSEFSLANFMRAQIYAAFATLALGLDILKQENVALDILLGHGGIFKTPGVAQRYLAAAAGVPVTCLETAGEGGPYGMALLAAYRLHRRDGETLADYLQTRVFAQAAGETVTPSPADKDGFAAFLAQYKTALQAERALTE
;
A
#
# COMPACT_ATOMS: atom_id res chain seq x y z
N MET A 1 -6.41 15.82 -30.89
CA MET A 1 -7.24 16.42 -29.83
C MET A 1 -7.68 15.27 -28.93
N ILE A 2 -7.48 15.37 -27.62
CA ILE A 2 -7.89 14.30 -26.69
C ILE A 2 -9.42 14.27 -26.56
N ASP A 3 -9.98 13.07 -26.39
CA ASP A 3 -11.42 12.86 -26.16
C ASP A 3 -11.64 12.77 -24.63
N LEU A 4 -11.77 13.93 -23.98
CA LEU A 4 -11.91 14.03 -22.52
C LEU A 4 -13.03 13.16 -21.93
N PRO A 5 -14.23 13.05 -22.54
CA PRO A 5 -15.28 12.14 -22.09
C PRO A 5 -14.90 10.65 -22.07
N GLN A 6 -13.86 10.25 -22.79
CA GLN A 6 -13.33 8.87 -22.77
C GLN A 6 -12.12 8.72 -21.83
N CYS A 7 -11.63 9.82 -21.23
CA CYS A 7 -10.50 9.80 -20.30
C CYS A 7 -10.97 9.48 -18.87
N SER A 8 -10.06 8.90 -18.10
CA SER A 8 -10.28 8.61 -16.69
C SER A 8 -9.22 9.31 -15.83
N LEU A 9 -9.68 9.93 -14.75
CA LEU A 9 -8.86 10.63 -13.77
C LEU A 9 -8.72 9.78 -12.51
N GLY A 10 -7.50 9.47 -12.09
CA GLY A 10 -7.17 8.92 -10.78
C GLY A 10 -6.45 9.95 -9.92
N MET A 11 -6.88 10.11 -8.67
CA MET A 11 -6.24 10.96 -7.68
C MET A 11 -5.92 10.13 -6.43
N GLU A 12 -4.68 10.22 -5.95
CA GLU A 12 -4.22 9.52 -4.76
C GLU A 12 -3.63 10.46 -3.73
N LEU A 13 -4.11 10.35 -2.49
CA LEU A 13 -3.57 11.05 -1.32
C LEU A 13 -2.58 10.10 -0.61
N GLY A 14 -1.35 10.03 -1.12
CA GLY A 14 -0.27 9.25 -0.51
C GLY A 14 0.36 9.96 0.69
N SER A 15 1.20 9.26 1.44
CA SER A 15 1.78 9.77 2.71
C SER A 15 2.70 10.99 2.56
N THR A 16 3.26 11.24 1.38
CA THR A 16 4.17 12.36 1.14
C THR A 16 3.77 13.23 -0.04
N ARG A 17 2.85 12.74 -0.87
CA ARG A 17 2.38 13.45 -2.07
C ARG A 17 0.93 13.15 -2.33
N ILE A 18 0.21 14.16 -2.78
CA ILE A 18 -1.07 14.01 -3.47
C ILE A 18 -0.77 14.04 -4.96
N LYS A 19 -1.21 13.04 -5.69
CA LYS A 19 -0.97 12.91 -7.13
C LYS A 19 -2.26 12.72 -7.89
N ALA A 20 -2.33 13.27 -9.10
CA ALA A 20 -3.41 13.08 -10.04
C ALA A 20 -2.87 12.67 -11.41
N VAL A 21 -3.48 11.67 -12.04
CA VAL A 21 -3.11 11.17 -13.37
C VAL A 21 -4.35 11.08 -14.24
N LEU A 22 -4.26 11.61 -15.46
CA LEU A 22 -5.28 11.45 -16.50
C LEU A 22 -4.79 10.41 -17.51
N ILE A 23 -5.62 9.41 -17.79
CA ILE A 23 -5.37 8.40 -18.82
C ILE A 23 -6.41 8.45 -19.91
N ASP A 24 -6.05 8.03 -21.13
CA ASP A 24 -6.98 7.88 -22.25
C ASP A 24 -7.70 6.51 -22.24
N ALA A 25 -8.56 6.27 -23.24
CA ALA A 25 -9.27 5.00 -23.42
C ALA A 25 -8.32 3.80 -23.73
N ALA A 26 -7.08 4.06 -24.14
CA ALA A 26 -6.03 3.05 -24.31
C ALA A 26 -5.19 2.85 -23.03
N HIS A 27 -5.59 3.47 -21.92
CA HIS A 27 -4.94 3.45 -20.60
C HIS A 27 -3.56 4.11 -20.57
N THR A 28 -3.23 4.95 -21.57
CA THR A 28 -1.96 5.67 -21.64
C THR A 28 -2.05 6.94 -20.79
N PRO A 29 -1.06 7.19 -19.90
CA PRO A 29 -0.98 8.45 -19.17
C PRO A 29 -0.81 9.64 -20.12
N LEU A 30 -1.71 10.61 -20.04
CA LEU A 30 -1.72 11.84 -20.85
C LEU A 30 -1.10 13.02 -20.11
N ALA A 31 -1.43 13.17 -18.84
CA ALA A 31 -1.02 14.27 -18.00
C ALA A 31 -1.00 13.88 -16.53
N GLN A 32 -0.26 14.65 -15.73
CA GLN A 32 -0.17 14.42 -14.29
C GLN A 32 -0.06 15.74 -13.54
N GLY A 33 -0.43 15.70 -12.25
CA GLY A 33 -0.23 16.80 -11.33
C GLY A 33 0.11 16.27 -9.94
N GLU A 34 0.88 17.01 -9.16
CA GLU A 34 1.24 16.60 -7.81
C GLU A 34 1.33 17.78 -6.84
N PHE A 35 1.20 17.45 -5.56
CA PHE A 35 1.42 18.33 -4.44
C PHE A 35 2.17 17.58 -3.33
N THR A 36 3.22 18.16 -2.78
CA THR A 36 3.98 17.58 -1.67
C THR A 36 3.43 18.07 -0.34
N TRP A 37 3.22 17.17 0.60
CA TRP A 37 2.75 17.44 1.95
C TRP A 37 3.42 16.54 2.99
N GLU A 38 3.19 16.79 4.27
CA GLU A 38 3.83 16.06 5.36
C GLU A 38 2.81 15.57 6.39
N ASN A 39 3.13 14.46 7.05
CA ASN A 39 2.39 13.97 8.20
C ASN A 39 2.86 14.70 9.46
N HIS A 40 1.95 15.32 10.20
CA HIS A 40 2.23 16.11 11.40
C HIS A 40 2.03 15.31 12.67
N LEU A 41 2.96 15.44 13.62
CA LEU A 41 2.77 14.93 14.97
C LEU A 41 2.21 16.05 15.87
N GLN A 42 0.92 15.97 16.17
CA GLN A 42 0.20 16.94 17.00
C GLN A 42 -0.34 16.28 18.26
N ASN A 43 0.10 16.71 19.44
CA ASN A 43 -0.31 16.16 20.74
C ASN A 43 -0.19 14.62 20.82
N GLY A 44 0.87 14.07 20.24
CA GLY A 44 1.10 12.62 20.19
C GLY A 44 0.31 11.86 19.13
N ILE A 45 -0.42 12.54 18.25
CA ILE A 45 -1.22 11.96 17.16
C ILE A 45 -0.58 12.33 15.82
N TRP A 46 -0.27 11.33 15.01
CA TRP A 46 0.09 11.52 13.60
C TRP A 46 -1.14 11.83 12.78
N THR A 47 -1.18 13.02 12.16
CA THR A 47 -2.36 13.57 11.49
C THR A 47 -2.01 14.35 10.24
N TYR A 48 -3.02 14.58 9.38
CA TYR A 48 -3.04 15.61 8.34
C TYR A 48 -4.20 16.55 8.62
N PRO A 49 -3.97 17.87 8.75
CA PRO A 49 -5.06 18.84 8.88
C PRO A 49 -5.99 18.80 7.66
N MET A 50 -7.30 18.79 7.87
CA MET A 50 -8.27 18.69 6.75
C MET A 50 -8.19 19.88 5.78
N GLU A 51 -7.71 21.03 6.24
CA GLU A 51 -7.45 22.17 5.36
C GLU A 51 -6.29 21.90 4.39
N GLU A 52 -5.21 21.24 4.84
CA GLU A 52 -4.10 20.83 3.97
C GLU A 52 -4.56 19.75 2.98
N VAL A 53 -5.43 18.83 3.38
CA VAL A 53 -6.05 17.88 2.45
C VAL A 53 -6.75 18.61 1.31
N ARG A 54 -7.57 19.61 1.64
CA ARG A 54 -8.31 20.41 0.66
C ARG A 54 -7.38 21.18 -0.28
N GLN A 55 -6.41 21.91 0.28
CA GLN A 55 -5.43 22.67 -0.47
C GLN A 55 -4.59 21.78 -1.39
N GLY A 56 -4.15 20.61 -0.89
CA GLY A 56 -3.34 19.67 -1.65
C GLY A 56 -4.10 19.03 -2.82
N VAL A 57 -5.37 18.69 -2.61
CA VAL A 57 -6.23 18.16 -3.67
C VAL A 57 -6.45 19.20 -4.78
N GLN A 58 -6.73 20.45 -4.40
CA GLN A 58 -6.85 21.57 -5.35
C GLN A 58 -5.54 21.82 -6.13
N ALA A 59 -4.42 21.84 -5.43
CA ALA A 59 -3.11 22.08 -6.05
C ALA A 59 -2.73 20.95 -7.03
N ALA A 60 -2.94 19.68 -6.66
CA ALA A 60 -2.67 18.55 -7.53
C ALA A 60 -3.57 18.57 -8.77
N TYR A 61 -4.88 18.88 -8.61
CA TYR A 61 -5.78 19.03 -9.74
C TYR A 61 -5.40 20.20 -10.64
N ALA A 62 -5.07 21.37 -10.09
CA ALA A 62 -4.65 22.54 -10.86
C ALA A 62 -3.36 22.27 -11.67
N ALA A 63 -2.40 21.56 -11.08
CA ALA A 63 -1.18 21.13 -11.76
C ALA A 63 -1.51 20.16 -12.92
N LEU A 64 -2.41 19.20 -12.71
CA LEU A 64 -2.88 18.31 -13.76
C LEU A 64 -3.57 19.09 -14.88
N ALA A 65 -4.48 20.01 -14.57
CA ALA A 65 -5.19 20.80 -15.57
C ALA A 65 -4.24 21.67 -16.40
N ALA A 66 -3.21 22.23 -15.76
CA ALA A 66 -2.15 22.97 -16.45
C ALA A 66 -1.31 22.07 -17.38
N ASP A 67 -0.99 20.84 -16.96
CA ASP A 67 -0.26 19.87 -17.79
C ASP A 67 -1.09 19.41 -19.01
N VAL A 68 -2.41 19.19 -18.82
CA VAL A 68 -3.34 18.92 -19.93
C VAL A 68 -3.36 20.06 -20.92
N GLN A 69 -3.47 21.31 -20.44
CA GLN A 69 -3.45 22.48 -21.30
C GLN A 69 -2.11 22.63 -22.05
N ALA A 70 -1.00 22.39 -21.38
CA ALA A 70 0.33 22.52 -21.98
C ALA A 70 0.61 21.45 -23.05
N LYS A 71 0.23 20.20 -22.79
CA LYS A 71 0.51 19.07 -23.68
C LYS A 71 -0.49 18.93 -24.82
N HIS A 72 -1.75 19.28 -24.57
CA HIS A 72 -2.86 18.96 -25.47
C HIS A 72 -3.66 20.19 -25.95
N GLY A 73 -3.38 21.39 -25.41
CA GLY A 73 -4.06 22.63 -25.81
C GLY A 73 -5.56 22.67 -25.46
N THR A 74 -5.99 21.87 -24.47
CA THR A 74 -7.39 21.69 -24.12
C THR A 74 -7.61 21.95 -22.63
N ALA A 75 -8.66 22.69 -22.28
CA ALA A 75 -9.05 22.90 -20.90
C ALA A 75 -9.72 21.64 -20.33
N LEU A 76 -9.35 21.25 -19.12
CA LEU A 76 -9.87 20.05 -18.43
C LEU A 76 -11.26 20.37 -17.84
N SER A 77 -12.28 20.44 -18.68
CA SER A 77 -13.64 20.82 -18.27
C SER A 77 -14.55 19.63 -17.93
N VAL A 78 -14.19 18.44 -18.39
CA VAL A 78 -14.94 17.20 -18.16
C VAL A 78 -13.98 16.02 -18.30
N VAL A 79 -14.28 14.90 -17.63
CA VAL A 79 -13.66 13.59 -17.86
C VAL A 79 -14.75 12.51 -17.82
N GLY A 80 -14.47 11.33 -18.35
CA GLY A 80 -15.44 10.24 -18.40
C GLY A 80 -15.75 9.63 -17.03
N CYS A 81 -14.73 9.51 -16.15
CA CYS A 81 -14.88 9.01 -14.79
C CYS A 81 -13.74 9.53 -13.91
N ILE A 82 -14.05 9.80 -12.64
CA ILE A 82 -13.05 10.14 -11.60
C ILE A 82 -12.99 9.03 -10.58
N GLY A 83 -11.78 8.69 -10.15
CA GLY A 83 -11.51 7.84 -8.99
C GLY A 83 -10.62 8.56 -7.98
N VAL A 84 -10.88 8.34 -6.69
CA VAL A 84 -10.07 8.87 -5.61
C VAL A 84 -9.57 7.75 -4.71
N SER A 85 -8.31 7.81 -4.33
CA SER A 85 -7.71 6.89 -3.36
C SER A 85 -6.89 7.65 -2.32
N ALA A 86 -6.61 6.99 -1.22
CA ALA A 86 -5.75 7.54 -0.19
C ALA A 86 -4.95 6.44 0.50
N MET A 87 -3.97 6.84 1.32
CA MET A 87 -3.35 5.94 2.28
C MET A 87 -4.44 5.19 3.05
N MET A 88 -4.31 3.87 3.06
CA MET A 88 -5.30 2.97 3.65
C MET A 88 -5.37 3.12 5.16
N HIS A 89 -6.47 2.67 5.78
CA HIS A 89 -6.69 2.68 7.23
C HIS A 89 -6.88 4.06 7.86
N GLY A 90 -6.70 4.13 9.19
CA GLY A 90 -6.86 5.35 9.96
C GLY A 90 -8.29 5.55 10.48
N TYR A 91 -8.51 6.68 11.16
CA TYR A 91 -9.76 6.95 11.84
C TYR A 91 -10.17 8.41 11.67
N LEU A 92 -11.22 8.61 10.91
CA LEU A 92 -11.97 9.86 10.76
C LEU A 92 -13.37 9.64 11.36
N ALA A 93 -13.74 10.42 12.37
CA ALA A 93 -15.00 10.32 13.09
C ALA A 93 -15.77 11.64 13.01
N PHE A 94 -17.03 11.57 12.62
CA PHE A 94 -17.87 12.73 12.35
C PHE A 94 -19.19 12.64 13.13
N ASP A 95 -19.79 13.82 13.40
CA ASP A 95 -21.15 13.93 13.86
C ASP A 95 -22.16 13.79 12.70
N GLU A 96 -23.47 13.90 13.00
CA GLU A 96 -24.55 13.80 12.01
C GLU A 96 -24.49 14.87 10.90
N ASN A 97 -23.78 15.99 11.13
CA ASN A 97 -23.60 17.09 10.18
C ASN A 97 -22.24 17.04 9.47
N TRP A 98 -21.50 15.91 9.58
CA TRP A 98 -20.17 15.73 9.05
C TRP A 98 -19.11 16.69 9.58
N ASN A 99 -19.29 17.21 10.82
CA ASN A 99 -18.22 17.91 11.51
C ASN A 99 -17.22 16.91 12.09
N LEU A 100 -15.95 17.10 11.83
CA LEU A 100 -14.88 16.25 12.35
C LEU A 100 -14.81 16.38 13.89
N LEU A 101 -14.91 15.26 14.59
CA LEU A 101 -14.99 15.24 16.06
C LEU A 101 -13.63 15.17 16.75
N VAL A 102 -12.66 14.55 16.11
CA VAL A 102 -11.28 14.39 16.60
C VAL A 102 -10.30 14.56 15.42
N PRO A 103 -9.02 14.93 15.65
CA PRO A 103 -8.03 14.94 14.59
C PRO A 103 -7.96 13.60 13.87
N PHE A 104 -7.73 13.62 12.55
CA PHE A 104 -7.50 12.42 11.76
C PHE A 104 -6.36 11.58 12.37
N ARG A 105 -6.61 10.35 12.77
CA ARG A 105 -5.60 9.41 13.24
C ARG A 105 -5.15 8.56 12.05
N THR A 106 -3.95 8.81 11.55
CA THR A 106 -3.41 8.11 10.38
C THR A 106 -2.97 6.68 10.72
N TRP A 107 -2.65 5.89 9.72
CA TRP A 107 -2.11 4.53 9.86
C TRP A 107 -0.83 4.43 10.74
N ARG A 108 -0.10 5.54 10.95
CA ARG A 108 1.10 5.60 11.78
C ARG A 108 0.83 5.55 13.28
N ASN A 109 -0.42 5.72 13.69
CA ASN A 109 -0.78 5.71 15.10
C ASN A 109 -0.91 4.27 15.61
N THR A 110 -0.14 3.92 16.64
CA THR A 110 -0.07 2.59 17.26
C THR A 110 -0.63 2.58 18.68
N MET A 111 -1.54 3.50 19.01
CA MET A 111 -2.12 3.68 20.35
C MET A 111 -3.26 2.71 20.69
N THR A 112 -3.53 1.72 19.86
CA THR A 112 -4.73 0.87 19.93
C THR A 112 -4.42 -0.60 20.25
N ALA A 113 -3.28 -0.87 20.89
CA ALA A 113 -2.82 -2.26 21.14
C ALA A 113 -3.84 -3.08 21.95
N ALA A 114 -4.43 -2.50 23.01
CA ALA A 114 -5.43 -3.18 23.83
C ALA A 114 -6.69 -3.53 23.03
N ALA A 115 -7.21 -2.59 22.25
CA ALA A 115 -8.37 -2.79 21.40
C ALA A 115 -8.10 -3.84 20.31
N ALA A 116 -6.95 -3.75 19.64
CA ALA A 116 -6.56 -4.70 18.61
C ALA A 116 -6.49 -6.13 19.14
N ALA A 117 -5.89 -6.34 20.32
CA ALA A 117 -5.80 -7.65 20.96
C ALA A 117 -7.18 -8.22 21.33
N GLU A 118 -8.06 -7.40 21.95
CA GLU A 118 -9.42 -7.83 22.34
C GLU A 118 -10.26 -8.18 21.11
N LEU A 119 -10.23 -7.33 20.07
CA LEU A 119 -10.98 -7.56 18.83
C LEU A 119 -10.46 -8.79 18.07
N THR A 120 -9.14 -8.98 17.98
CA THR A 120 -8.53 -10.17 17.37
C THR A 120 -9.01 -11.44 18.06
N ALA A 121 -8.99 -11.48 19.39
CA ALA A 121 -9.45 -12.61 20.17
C ALA A 121 -10.96 -12.88 20.01
N ALA A 122 -11.78 -11.81 19.99
CA ALA A 122 -13.23 -11.93 19.87
C ALA A 122 -13.66 -12.38 18.47
N PHE A 123 -13.01 -11.88 17.43
CA PHE A 123 -13.36 -12.18 16.05
C PHE A 123 -12.76 -13.49 15.55
N GLY A 124 -11.62 -13.91 16.09
CA GLY A 124 -10.80 -14.97 15.49
C GLY A 124 -10.22 -14.53 14.14
N PHE A 125 -9.92 -13.24 14.03
CA PHE A 125 -9.41 -12.57 12.83
C PHE A 125 -8.39 -11.52 13.26
N ASN A 126 -7.24 -11.40 12.56
CA ASN A 126 -6.22 -10.41 12.92
C ASN A 126 -6.73 -8.99 12.70
N ILE A 127 -6.78 -8.18 13.75
CA ILE A 127 -7.15 -6.76 13.70
C ILE A 127 -5.91 -5.91 13.99
N PRO A 128 -5.26 -5.36 12.98
CA PRO A 128 -4.10 -4.49 13.16
C PRO A 128 -4.45 -3.20 13.91
N GLN A 129 -3.47 -2.68 14.66
CA GLN A 129 -3.66 -1.45 15.45
C GLN A 129 -4.08 -0.22 14.62
N ARG A 130 -3.69 -0.18 13.35
CA ARG A 130 -3.97 0.94 12.44
C ARG A 130 -5.38 0.95 11.84
N TRP A 131 -6.18 -0.10 12.04
CA TRP A 131 -7.53 -0.20 11.48
C TRP A 131 -8.53 0.72 12.19
N SER A 132 -9.51 1.22 11.43
CA SER A 132 -10.51 2.16 11.96
C SER A 132 -11.29 1.58 13.14
N VAL A 133 -11.65 0.29 13.09
CA VAL A 133 -12.36 -0.39 14.17
C VAL A 133 -11.53 -0.49 15.45
N ALA A 134 -10.21 -0.68 15.34
CA ALA A 134 -9.31 -0.70 16.50
C ALA A 134 -9.27 0.67 17.18
N HIS A 135 -9.23 1.76 16.41
CA HIS A 135 -9.30 3.12 16.94
C HIS A 135 -10.64 3.42 17.60
N LEU A 136 -11.76 3.01 16.97
CA LEU A 136 -13.08 3.18 17.55
C LEU A 136 -13.21 2.44 18.88
N TYR A 137 -12.80 1.17 18.94
CA TYR A 137 -12.89 0.39 20.15
C TYR A 137 -11.93 0.90 21.24
N GLN A 138 -10.73 1.34 20.87
CA GLN A 138 -9.80 1.99 21.81
C GLN A 138 -10.38 3.28 22.40
N ALA A 139 -11.07 4.08 21.60
CA ALA A 139 -11.76 5.26 22.08
C ALA A 139 -12.85 4.90 23.11
N MET A 140 -13.55 3.77 22.94
CA MET A 140 -14.52 3.26 23.92
C MET A 140 -13.82 2.84 25.23
N LEU A 141 -12.71 2.12 25.15
CA LEU A 141 -11.91 1.73 26.31
C LEU A 141 -11.40 2.96 27.09
N ASN A 142 -11.00 4.01 26.36
CA ASN A 142 -10.54 5.29 26.92
C ASN A 142 -11.69 6.21 27.37
N ARG A 143 -12.95 5.89 27.03
CA ARG A 143 -14.12 6.75 27.27
C ARG A 143 -13.98 8.15 26.67
N GLU A 144 -13.52 8.21 25.43
CA GLU A 144 -13.30 9.48 24.73
C GLU A 144 -14.63 10.23 24.49
N PRO A 145 -14.71 11.56 24.77
CA PRO A 145 -15.98 12.30 24.75
C PRO A 145 -16.67 12.38 23.38
N HIS A 146 -15.90 12.27 22.29
CA HIS A 146 -16.45 12.37 20.94
C HIS A 146 -17.43 11.24 20.60
N LEU A 147 -17.35 10.11 21.30
CA LEU A 147 -18.24 8.96 21.10
C LEU A 147 -19.73 9.27 21.38
N GLU A 148 -20.02 10.31 22.19
CA GLU A 148 -21.40 10.75 22.46
C GLU A 148 -22.07 11.39 21.23
N LYS A 149 -21.28 11.83 20.25
CA LYS A 149 -21.77 12.55 19.06
C LYS A 149 -21.43 11.83 17.75
N ILE A 150 -20.77 10.68 17.82
CA ILE A 150 -20.33 9.98 16.62
C ILE A 150 -21.53 9.47 15.83
N ALA A 151 -21.56 9.80 14.54
CA ALA A 151 -22.57 9.34 13.60
C ALA A 151 -21.97 8.63 12.38
N HIS A 152 -20.75 8.99 12.00
CA HIS A 152 -20.05 8.40 10.86
C HIS A 152 -18.58 8.17 11.16
N ILE A 153 -18.05 7.08 10.64
CA ILE A 153 -16.60 6.84 10.53
C ILE A 153 -16.27 6.50 9.09
N THR A 154 -15.11 6.96 8.61
CA THR A 154 -14.67 6.65 7.26
C THR A 154 -13.14 6.75 7.16
N THR A 155 -12.59 6.42 5.99
CA THR A 155 -11.19 6.63 5.62
C THR A 155 -10.99 8.00 4.98
N LEU A 156 -9.75 8.37 4.70
CA LEU A 156 -9.45 9.62 3.99
C LEU A 156 -9.98 9.59 2.54
N ALA A 157 -9.90 8.44 1.86
CA ALA A 157 -10.48 8.27 0.52
C ALA A 157 -11.99 8.42 0.54
N GLY A 158 -12.67 7.77 1.49
CA GLY A 158 -14.12 7.88 1.67
C GLY A 158 -14.58 9.28 2.01
N TYR A 159 -13.83 10.01 2.84
CA TYR A 159 -14.15 11.40 3.16
C TYR A 159 -14.01 12.33 1.95
N LEU A 160 -12.91 12.20 1.18
CA LEU A 160 -12.78 12.98 -0.05
C LEU A 160 -13.89 12.65 -1.04
N HIS A 161 -14.21 11.37 -1.22
CA HIS A 161 -15.31 10.92 -2.08
C HIS A 161 -16.65 11.55 -1.65
N PHE A 162 -16.96 11.52 -0.35
CA PHE A 162 -18.15 12.17 0.20
C PHE A 162 -18.19 13.68 -0.10
N LEU A 163 -17.07 14.38 0.06
CA LEU A 163 -16.98 15.81 -0.27
C LEU A 163 -17.25 16.11 -1.75
N LEU A 164 -16.90 15.17 -2.63
CA LEU A 164 -17.09 15.31 -4.08
C LEU A 164 -18.50 14.95 -4.52
N THR A 165 -19.14 13.95 -3.88
CA THR A 165 -20.38 13.33 -4.39
C THR A 165 -21.56 13.44 -3.44
N GLY A 166 -21.34 13.66 -2.14
CA GLY A 166 -22.35 13.53 -1.09
C GLY A 166 -22.69 12.06 -0.74
N VAL A 167 -22.00 11.08 -1.32
CA VAL A 167 -22.26 9.65 -1.09
C VAL A 167 -21.25 9.08 -0.08
N ASN A 168 -21.73 8.50 1.02
CA ASN A 168 -20.89 7.82 2.01
C ASN A 168 -20.70 6.36 1.62
N ALA A 169 -19.65 6.08 0.82
CA ALA A 169 -19.31 4.76 0.33
C ALA A 169 -17.79 4.57 0.25
N LEU A 170 -17.36 3.31 0.28
CA LEU A 170 -16.00 2.87 0.04
C LEU A 170 -15.97 1.74 -1.00
N GLY A 171 -14.90 1.61 -1.73
CA GLY A 171 -14.53 0.40 -2.41
C GLY A 171 -14.25 -0.72 -1.40
N VAL A 172 -14.50 -1.95 -1.81
CA VAL A 172 -14.37 -3.11 -0.91
C VAL A 172 -12.94 -3.28 -0.39
N GLY A 173 -11.93 -2.90 -1.21
CA GLY A 173 -10.53 -2.95 -0.81
C GLY A 173 -10.24 -2.01 0.35
N ASP A 174 -10.65 -0.75 0.28
CA ASP A 174 -10.45 0.23 1.35
C ASP A 174 -11.32 -0.09 2.59
N ALA A 175 -12.57 -0.53 2.38
CA ALA A 175 -13.46 -0.96 3.46
C ALA A 175 -12.87 -2.12 4.27
N SER A 176 -12.12 -3.03 3.63
CA SER A 176 -11.43 -4.15 4.29
C SER A 176 -10.36 -3.70 5.28
N GLY A 177 -9.83 -2.50 5.14
CA GLY A 177 -8.90 -1.88 6.08
C GLY A 177 -9.57 -1.13 7.23
N MET A 178 -10.90 -1.01 7.22
CA MET A 178 -11.69 -0.48 8.33
C MET A 178 -12.24 -1.58 9.24
N PHE A 179 -12.79 -2.61 8.62
CA PHE A 179 -13.45 -3.74 9.28
C PHE A 179 -13.39 -4.99 8.38
N PRO A 180 -13.36 -6.23 8.94
CA PRO A 180 -13.30 -7.44 8.14
C PRO A 180 -14.43 -7.56 7.11
N ILE A 181 -14.08 -8.00 5.90
CA ILE A 181 -14.99 -8.26 4.80
C ILE A 181 -15.22 -9.77 4.66
N ASP A 182 -16.47 -10.18 4.51
CA ASP A 182 -16.82 -11.50 4.00
C ASP A 182 -16.61 -11.54 2.48
N SER A 183 -15.60 -12.26 2.02
CA SER A 183 -15.25 -12.36 0.59
C SER A 183 -16.34 -13.04 -0.26
N ALA A 184 -17.27 -13.79 0.35
CA ALA A 184 -18.37 -14.38 -0.39
C ALA A 184 -19.45 -13.36 -0.78
N THR A 185 -19.64 -12.34 0.05
CA THR A 185 -20.66 -11.30 -0.14
C THR A 185 -20.08 -9.96 -0.59
N GLY A 186 -18.78 -9.72 -0.38
CA GLY A 186 -18.13 -8.43 -0.58
C GLY A 186 -18.63 -7.34 0.39
N GLN A 187 -19.20 -7.73 1.52
CA GLN A 187 -19.74 -6.84 2.54
C GLN A 187 -19.02 -7.05 3.88
N TYR A 188 -19.17 -6.13 4.82
CA TYR A 188 -18.66 -6.32 6.18
C TYR A 188 -19.20 -7.61 6.78
N ASP A 189 -18.33 -8.38 7.44
CA ASP A 189 -18.69 -9.65 8.07
C ASP A 189 -19.76 -9.46 9.14
N ALA A 190 -20.95 -10.01 8.90
CA ALA A 190 -22.13 -9.83 9.75
C ALA A 190 -21.93 -10.41 11.16
N ALA A 191 -21.27 -11.56 11.27
CA ALA A 191 -21.05 -12.18 12.58
C ALA A 191 -20.04 -11.39 13.42
N MET A 192 -19.03 -10.78 12.79
CA MET A 192 -18.09 -9.92 13.49
C MET A 192 -18.70 -8.58 13.85
N LEU A 193 -19.62 -8.02 13.03
CA LEU A 193 -20.41 -6.84 13.39
C LEU A 193 -21.24 -7.08 14.66
N GLU A 194 -21.94 -8.22 14.75
CA GLU A 194 -22.72 -8.59 15.95
C GLU A 194 -21.80 -8.69 17.17
N LYS A 195 -20.67 -9.37 17.07
CA LYS A 195 -19.67 -9.46 18.16
C LYS A 195 -19.16 -8.10 18.58
N PHE A 196 -18.88 -7.19 17.63
CA PHE A 196 -18.47 -5.83 17.97
C PHE A 196 -19.57 -5.08 18.74
N ASN A 197 -20.81 -5.17 18.29
CA ASN A 197 -21.96 -4.51 18.94
C ASN A 197 -22.15 -5.03 20.38
N GLU A 198 -21.93 -6.34 20.62
CA GLU A 198 -21.94 -6.91 21.96
C GLU A 198 -20.80 -6.34 22.85
N LEU A 199 -19.59 -6.22 22.31
CA LEU A 199 -18.45 -5.63 23.02
C LEU A 199 -18.69 -4.15 23.33
N ALA A 200 -19.20 -3.38 22.37
CA ALA A 200 -19.54 -1.98 22.54
C ALA A 200 -20.62 -1.78 23.62
N ALA A 201 -21.63 -2.63 23.65
CA ALA A 201 -22.67 -2.59 24.68
C ALA A 201 -22.10 -2.85 26.09
N LYS A 202 -21.14 -3.78 26.24
CA LYS A 202 -20.41 -4.02 27.50
C LYS A 202 -19.63 -2.78 27.97
N GLN A 203 -19.12 -1.99 27.03
CA GLN A 203 -18.47 -0.71 27.29
C GLN A 203 -19.46 0.45 27.50
N ARG A 204 -20.78 0.18 27.47
CA ARG A 204 -21.89 1.16 27.60
C ARG A 204 -22.07 2.07 26.37
N TYR A 205 -21.64 1.63 25.21
CA TYR A 205 -21.86 2.28 23.93
C TYR A 205 -22.71 1.36 23.03
N PRO A 206 -24.05 1.38 23.12
CA PRO A 206 -24.92 0.48 22.34
C PRO A 206 -25.04 0.98 20.89
N PHE A 207 -23.92 1.08 20.20
CA PHE A 207 -23.91 1.42 18.79
C PHE A 207 -24.34 0.25 17.91
N ASP A 208 -25.00 0.56 16.81
CA ASP A 208 -24.98 -0.30 15.64
C ASP A 208 -23.79 0.11 14.76
N LEU A 209 -22.70 -0.67 14.80
CA LEU A 209 -21.50 -0.36 14.02
C LEU A 209 -21.81 -0.25 12.53
N ARG A 210 -22.76 -1.07 12.03
CA ARG A 210 -23.17 -1.02 10.62
C ARG A 210 -23.68 0.36 10.20
N ALA A 211 -24.38 1.04 11.09
CA ALA A 211 -24.90 2.39 10.82
C ALA A 211 -23.80 3.47 10.79
N LEU A 212 -22.69 3.25 11.48
CA LEU A 212 -21.55 4.18 11.48
C LEU A 212 -20.64 4.01 10.25
N LEU A 213 -20.58 2.80 9.67
CA LEU A 213 -19.70 2.45 8.56
C LEU A 213 -20.25 2.91 7.20
N PRO A 214 -19.39 3.27 6.23
CA PRO A 214 -19.78 3.53 4.85
C PRO A 214 -20.43 2.31 4.17
N ALA A 215 -21.17 2.52 3.11
CA ALA A 215 -21.59 1.45 2.22
C ALA A 215 -20.38 0.85 1.48
N VAL A 216 -20.35 -0.47 1.29
CA VAL A 216 -19.28 -1.16 0.56
C VAL A 216 -19.71 -1.41 -0.87
N LEU A 217 -18.87 -1.00 -1.83
CA LEU A 217 -19.13 -1.12 -3.26
C LEU A 217 -17.98 -1.88 -3.96
N PRO A 218 -18.27 -2.86 -4.83
CA PRO A 218 -17.23 -3.53 -5.61
C PRO A 218 -16.68 -2.61 -6.71
N ALA A 219 -15.47 -2.88 -7.19
CA ALA A 219 -14.89 -2.18 -8.33
C ALA A 219 -15.86 -2.11 -9.52
N GLY A 220 -15.89 -0.96 -10.19
CA GLY A 220 -16.79 -0.70 -11.32
C GLY A 220 -18.25 -0.41 -10.97
N ALA A 221 -18.65 -0.42 -9.69
CA ALA A 221 -19.98 0.01 -9.26
C ALA A 221 -20.17 1.52 -9.46
N ASP A 222 -21.42 1.96 -9.41
CA ASP A 222 -21.76 3.38 -9.39
C ASP A 222 -21.61 3.92 -7.97
N ALA A 223 -20.74 4.91 -7.80
CA ALA A 223 -20.51 5.56 -6.50
C ALA A 223 -20.99 7.03 -6.48
N GLY A 224 -21.87 7.40 -7.40
CA GLY A 224 -22.40 8.76 -7.54
C GLY A 224 -21.68 9.61 -8.58
N ALA A 225 -22.00 10.90 -8.58
CA ALA A 225 -21.44 11.84 -9.53
C ALA A 225 -20.95 13.12 -8.85
N LEU A 226 -20.02 13.80 -9.46
CA LEU A 226 -19.44 15.05 -9.01
C LEU A 226 -20.53 16.12 -8.88
N THR A 227 -20.71 16.63 -7.66
CA THR A 227 -21.66 17.70 -7.36
C THR A 227 -21.10 19.07 -7.76
N GLU A 228 -21.93 20.12 -7.77
CA GLU A 228 -21.46 21.49 -7.97
C GLU A 228 -20.43 21.91 -6.90
N SER A 229 -20.66 21.53 -5.63
CA SER A 229 -19.73 21.79 -4.54
C SER A 229 -18.46 21.00 -4.68
N GLY A 230 -18.54 19.74 -5.12
CA GLY A 230 -17.39 18.87 -5.40
C GLY A 230 -16.53 19.38 -6.55
N ALA A 231 -17.15 19.84 -7.63
CA ALA A 231 -16.45 20.46 -8.74
C ALA A 231 -15.67 21.71 -8.32
N LYS A 232 -16.30 22.60 -7.52
CA LYS A 232 -15.65 23.78 -6.96
C LYS A 232 -14.56 23.45 -5.95
N LEU A 233 -14.69 22.32 -5.24
CA LEU A 233 -13.66 21.86 -4.33
C LEU A 233 -12.40 21.43 -5.08
N LEU A 234 -12.55 20.70 -6.20
CA LEU A 234 -11.40 20.30 -7.05
C LEU A 234 -10.85 21.49 -7.85
N ASP A 235 -11.75 22.21 -8.48
CA ASP A 235 -11.43 23.31 -9.40
C ASP A 235 -12.14 24.62 -8.99
N PRO A 236 -11.50 25.44 -8.14
CA PRO A 236 -12.05 26.76 -7.76
C PRO A 236 -12.22 27.74 -8.94
N THR A 237 -11.57 27.47 -10.08
CA THR A 237 -11.73 28.32 -11.29
C THR A 237 -13.08 28.12 -11.97
N GLY A 238 -13.77 27.01 -11.70
CA GLY A 238 -15.09 26.69 -12.24
C GLY A 238 -15.08 26.18 -13.69
N VAL A 239 -13.91 25.75 -14.20
CA VAL A 239 -13.80 25.13 -15.52
C VAL A 239 -14.36 23.70 -15.51
N LEU A 240 -14.03 22.92 -14.45
CA LEU A 240 -14.53 21.55 -14.28
C LEU A 240 -16.04 21.58 -14.04
N GLN A 241 -16.78 20.85 -14.86
CA GLN A 241 -18.23 20.78 -14.77
C GLN A 241 -18.70 19.66 -13.82
N PRO A 242 -19.81 19.86 -13.09
CA PRO A 242 -20.44 18.81 -12.30
C PRO A 242 -21.04 17.71 -13.18
N GLY A 243 -21.46 16.60 -12.56
CA GLY A 243 -22.11 15.48 -13.24
C GLY A 243 -21.16 14.39 -13.74
N VAL A 244 -19.84 14.55 -13.59
CA VAL A 244 -18.86 13.49 -13.90
C VAL A 244 -19.07 12.31 -12.94
N PRO A 245 -19.26 11.05 -13.44
CA PRO A 245 -19.42 9.88 -12.59
C PRO A 245 -18.13 9.57 -11.82
N LEU A 246 -18.29 9.07 -10.58
CA LEU A 246 -17.18 8.55 -9.79
C LEU A 246 -17.29 7.04 -9.63
N CYS A 247 -16.13 6.34 -9.64
CA CYS A 247 -16.03 4.97 -9.20
C CYS A 247 -15.85 4.89 -7.66
N PRO A 248 -16.04 3.72 -7.03
CA PRO A 248 -15.82 3.55 -5.59
C PRO A 248 -14.41 4.00 -5.20
N PRO A 249 -14.26 4.78 -4.10
CA PRO A 249 -12.96 5.22 -3.62
C PRO A 249 -12.19 4.04 -3.02
N GLU A 250 -10.87 3.99 -3.21
CA GLU A 250 -10.04 2.86 -2.80
C GLU A 250 -8.85 3.27 -1.92
N GLY A 251 -8.26 2.27 -1.24
CA GLY A 251 -6.99 2.41 -0.56
C GLY A 251 -5.80 2.24 -1.51
N ASP A 252 -4.65 2.79 -1.11
CA ASP A 252 -3.40 2.73 -1.88
C ASP A 252 -2.90 1.29 -2.13
N ALA A 253 -3.22 0.34 -1.25
CA ALA A 253 -2.92 -1.08 -1.47
C ALA A 253 -3.71 -1.66 -2.65
N GLY A 254 -5.02 -1.43 -2.71
CA GLY A 254 -5.88 -1.90 -3.79
C GLY A 254 -5.54 -1.25 -5.14
N THR A 255 -5.26 0.05 -5.17
CA THR A 255 -4.81 0.74 -6.38
C THR A 255 -3.44 0.25 -6.84
N GLY A 256 -2.52 -0.05 -5.91
CA GLY A 256 -1.24 -0.68 -6.21
C GLY A 256 -1.38 -2.05 -6.87
N MET A 257 -2.35 -2.86 -6.42
CA MET A 257 -2.66 -4.14 -7.06
C MET A 257 -3.22 -3.97 -8.48
N ALA A 258 -4.11 -2.98 -8.69
CA ALA A 258 -4.62 -2.66 -10.01
C ALA A 258 -3.52 -2.16 -10.96
N ALA A 259 -2.63 -1.27 -10.49
CA ALA A 259 -1.52 -0.73 -11.26
C ALA A 259 -0.47 -1.78 -11.68
N THR A 260 -0.43 -2.91 -10.98
CA THR A 260 0.53 -3.99 -11.23
C THR A 260 -0.10 -5.26 -11.81
N ASN A 261 -1.40 -5.27 -12.13
CA ASN A 261 -2.11 -6.45 -12.62
C ASN A 261 -2.02 -7.66 -11.66
N SER A 262 -2.18 -7.42 -10.36
CA SER A 262 -2.02 -8.44 -9.33
C SER A 262 -3.29 -8.69 -8.52
N VAL A 263 -4.47 -8.57 -9.15
CA VAL A 263 -5.78 -8.77 -8.50
C VAL A 263 -6.32 -10.21 -8.68
N ALA A 264 -5.75 -10.98 -9.60
CA ALA A 264 -6.19 -12.35 -9.84
C ALA A 264 -5.69 -13.32 -8.75
N PRO A 265 -6.44 -14.42 -8.44
CA PRO A 265 -5.95 -15.45 -7.54
C PRO A 265 -4.58 -15.99 -7.95
N ARG A 266 -3.76 -16.38 -6.98
CA ARG A 266 -2.39 -16.91 -7.14
C ARG A 266 -1.38 -15.89 -7.69
N THR A 267 -1.75 -14.62 -7.76
CA THR A 267 -0.84 -13.51 -8.05
C THR A 267 -0.62 -12.66 -6.80
N GLY A 268 0.41 -11.85 -6.82
CA GLY A 268 0.63 -10.85 -5.80
C GLY A 268 1.54 -9.73 -6.29
N ASN A 269 1.60 -8.65 -5.54
CA ASN A 269 2.59 -7.61 -5.77
C ASN A 269 3.50 -7.41 -4.56
N VAL A 270 4.66 -6.83 -4.81
CA VAL A 270 5.61 -6.40 -3.79
C VAL A 270 5.95 -4.95 -4.02
N SER A 271 5.62 -4.12 -3.03
CA SER A 271 6.06 -2.72 -2.99
C SER A 271 7.27 -2.60 -2.07
N ALA A 272 8.41 -2.15 -2.59
CA ALA A 272 9.66 -2.08 -1.84
C ALA A 272 10.29 -0.68 -1.90
N GLY A 273 10.26 -0.02 -0.75
CA GLY A 273 10.83 1.30 -0.50
C GLY A 273 11.53 1.33 0.84
N THR A 274 11.24 2.31 1.70
CA THR A 274 11.71 2.37 3.10
C THR A 274 11.23 1.15 3.88
N SER A 275 9.96 0.79 3.74
CA SER A 275 9.35 -0.48 4.13
C SER A 275 9.12 -1.37 2.92
N ILE A 276 8.73 -2.62 3.16
CA ILE A 276 8.36 -3.57 2.10
C ILE A 276 7.09 -4.30 2.52
N PHE A 277 6.19 -4.50 1.57
CA PHE A 277 5.05 -5.38 1.77
C PHE A 277 4.76 -6.22 0.53
N ALA A 278 4.22 -7.42 0.76
CA ALA A 278 3.67 -8.27 -0.27
C ALA A 278 2.16 -8.41 -0.07
N MET A 279 1.41 -8.31 -1.16
CA MET A 279 -0.03 -8.56 -1.22
C MET A 279 -0.24 -9.82 -2.07
N VAL A 280 -0.77 -10.89 -1.50
CA VAL A 280 -0.97 -12.18 -2.18
C VAL A 280 -2.45 -12.52 -2.20
N VAL A 281 -3.04 -12.66 -3.38
CA VAL A 281 -4.47 -13.02 -3.54
C VAL A 281 -4.69 -14.48 -3.18
N LEU A 282 -5.57 -14.70 -2.22
CA LEU A 282 -5.86 -16.01 -1.66
C LEU A 282 -6.98 -16.72 -2.44
N GLU A 283 -6.86 -18.04 -2.65
CA GLU A 283 -7.95 -18.89 -3.16
C GLU A 283 -8.86 -19.40 -2.04
N LYS A 284 -8.39 -19.39 -0.80
CA LYS A 284 -9.10 -19.84 0.40
C LYS A 284 -8.63 -19.09 1.63
N PRO A 285 -9.45 -18.98 2.68
CA PRO A 285 -9.01 -18.39 3.95
C PRO A 285 -7.82 -19.13 4.57
N LEU A 286 -7.02 -18.43 5.37
CA LEU A 286 -5.97 -19.04 6.20
C LEU A 286 -6.61 -19.92 7.27
N SER A 287 -5.90 -20.99 7.68
CA SER A 287 -6.44 -22.00 8.62
C SER A 287 -6.57 -21.47 10.06
N ARG A 288 -5.84 -20.43 10.40
CA ARG A 288 -5.84 -19.77 11.71
C ARG A 288 -5.45 -18.29 11.61
N VAL A 289 -5.56 -17.59 12.72
CA VAL A 289 -5.07 -16.21 12.85
C VAL A 289 -3.55 -16.20 12.93
N TYR A 290 -2.93 -15.34 12.12
CA TYR A 290 -1.50 -15.03 12.16
C TYR A 290 -1.35 -13.54 12.44
N PRO A 291 -0.76 -13.13 13.57
CA PRO A 291 -0.54 -11.72 13.86
C PRO A 291 0.43 -11.04 12.88
N GLU A 292 1.23 -11.82 12.15
CA GLU A 292 2.18 -11.38 11.14
C GLU A 292 1.52 -11.10 9.78
N ILE A 293 0.27 -11.54 9.59
CA ILE A 293 -0.46 -11.44 8.32
C ILE A 293 -1.73 -10.62 8.52
N ASP A 294 -1.84 -9.53 7.78
CA ASP A 294 -3.09 -8.81 7.67
C ASP A 294 -3.91 -9.39 6.52
N VAL A 295 -5.21 -9.54 6.71
CA VAL A 295 -6.12 -9.99 5.66
C VAL A 295 -7.00 -8.83 5.24
N VAL A 296 -6.82 -8.38 4.01
CA VAL A 296 -7.60 -7.34 3.34
C VAL A 296 -8.22 -7.91 2.07
N THR A 297 -8.75 -7.08 1.17
CA THR A 297 -9.29 -7.56 -0.10
C THR A 297 -8.71 -6.81 -1.30
N THR A 298 -8.82 -7.43 -2.48
CA THR A 298 -8.67 -6.72 -3.76
C THR A 298 -9.85 -5.75 -3.96
N PRO A 299 -9.77 -4.80 -4.93
CA PRO A 299 -10.88 -3.90 -5.23
C PRO A 299 -12.17 -4.59 -5.71
N ASP A 300 -12.12 -5.86 -6.08
CA ASP A 300 -13.28 -6.69 -6.43
C ASP A 300 -13.68 -7.70 -5.35
N GLY A 301 -13.03 -7.68 -4.17
CA GLY A 301 -13.45 -8.38 -2.96
C GLY A 301 -12.78 -9.73 -2.70
N ALA A 302 -11.83 -10.17 -3.53
CA ALA A 302 -11.06 -11.38 -3.25
C ALA A 302 -10.15 -11.18 -2.03
N ALA A 303 -10.05 -12.17 -1.14
CA ALA A 303 -9.20 -12.09 0.04
C ALA A 303 -7.72 -11.98 -0.34
N VAL A 304 -6.99 -11.16 0.39
CA VAL A 304 -5.56 -10.89 0.19
C VAL A 304 -4.82 -11.04 1.51
N ALA A 305 -3.78 -11.85 1.53
CA ALA A 305 -2.83 -11.87 2.63
C ALA A 305 -1.76 -10.79 2.41
N MET A 306 -1.62 -9.86 3.34
CA MET A 306 -0.59 -8.84 3.33
C MET A 306 0.48 -9.16 4.37
N VAL A 307 1.71 -9.34 3.91
CA VAL A 307 2.92 -9.37 4.74
C VAL A 307 3.54 -8.00 4.72
N HIS A 308 3.55 -7.29 5.83
CA HIS A 308 4.13 -5.95 5.94
C HIS A 308 5.36 -5.95 6.84
N CYS A 309 6.49 -5.45 6.32
CA CYS A 309 7.75 -5.32 7.04
C CYS A 309 8.17 -3.84 7.09
N ASN A 310 8.50 -3.36 8.29
CA ASN A 310 8.87 -1.96 8.51
C ASN A 310 10.25 -1.61 7.92
N ASN A 311 11.13 -2.59 7.81
CA ASN A 311 12.52 -2.40 7.46
C ASN A 311 12.83 -2.99 6.08
N CYS A 312 13.29 -2.15 5.13
CA CYS A 312 13.71 -2.59 3.80
C CYS A 312 14.99 -1.86 3.36
N THR A 313 14.89 -0.69 2.71
CA THR A 313 16.06 -0.05 2.09
C THR A 313 16.78 0.98 2.96
N SER A 314 16.30 1.29 4.16
CA SER A 314 16.86 2.38 4.98
C SER A 314 18.30 2.12 5.39
N ASP A 315 18.62 0.92 5.87
CA ASP A 315 19.99 0.55 6.22
C ASP A 315 20.88 0.43 4.98
N LEU A 316 20.39 -0.16 3.89
CA LEU A 316 21.07 -0.16 2.59
C LEU A 316 21.44 1.25 2.13
N ASN A 317 20.52 2.22 2.29
CA ASN A 317 20.77 3.62 1.95
C ASN A 317 21.88 4.24 2.83
N ALA A 318 21.95 3.89 4.11
CA ALA A 318 23.00 4.35 5.03
C ALA A 318 24.37 3.81 4.58
N TRP A 319 24.48 2.53 4.22
CA TRP A 319 25.69 1.94 3.68
C TRP A 319 26.15 2.59 2.37
N VAL A 320 25.22 2.85 1.43
CA VAL A 320 25.56 3.54 0.19
C VAL A 320 26.04 4.97 0.45
N ASN A 321 25.45 5.69 1.40
CA ASN A 321 25.93 7.02 1.80
C ASN A 321 27.37 6.97 2.34
N LEU A 322 27.68 5.97 3.18
CA LEU A 322 29.04 5.74 3.68
C LEU A 322 30.04 5.48 2.54
N LEU A 323 29.64 4.73 1.52
CA LEU A 323 30.48 4.51 0.33
C LEU A 323 30.67 5.77 -0.52
N VAL A 324 29.66 6.64 -0.63
CA VAL A 324 29.78 7.98 -1.24
C VAL A 324 30.81 8.84 -0.48
N GLU A 325 30.72 8.89 0.85
CA GLU A 325 31.67 9.62 1.68
C GLU A 325 33.10 9.08 1.53
N SER A 326 33.25 7.74 1.51
CA SER A 326 34.55 7.08 1.29
C SER A 326 35.15 7.45 -0.08
N ALA A 327 34.34 7.46 -1.14
CA ALA A 327 34.77 7.86 -2.48
C ALA A 327 35.21 9.33 -2.52
N ALA A 328 34.48 10.21 -1.82
CA ALA A 328 34.83 11.63 -1.72
C ALA A 328 36.18 11.86 -1.05
N LEU A 329 36.55 11.08 -0.03
CA LEU A 329 37.88 11.11 0.59
C LEU A 329 39.00 10.75 -0.40
N CYS A 330 38.71 9.93 -1.41
CA CYS A 330 39.62 9.58 -2.48
C CYS A 330 39.59 10.57 -3.67
N GLY A 331 38.91 11.70 -3.53
CA GLY A 331 38.78 12.73 -4.57
C GLY A 331 37.77 12.43 -5.67
N ALA A 332 36.92 11.39 -5.50
CA ALA A 332 35.84 11.08 -6.41
C ALA A 332 34.54 11.74 -5.95
N THR A 333 33.73 12.20 -6.90
CA THR A 333 32.36 12.74 -6.63
C THR A 333 31.36 11.92 -7.44
N PRO A 334 31.04 10.68 -7.00
CA PRO A 334 30.12 9.84 -7.74
C PRO A 334 28.70 10.41 -7.69
N ASP A 335 27.99 10.37 -8.83
CA ASP A 335 26.54 10.50 -8.81
C ASP A 335 25.95 9.34 -8.01
N LYS A 336 25.13 9.64 -7.05
CA LYS A 336 24.58 8.65 -6.12
C LYS A 336 23.71 7.61 -6.86
N ALA A 337 22.94 8.01 -7.87
CA ALA A 337 22.11 7.08 -8.65
C ALA A 337 22.97 6.12 -9.48
N ALA A 338 24.02 6.62 -10.12
CA ALA A 338 24.97 5.80 -10.86
C ALA A 338 25.73 4.84 -9.93
N LEU A 339 26.11 5.29 -8.73
CA LEU A 339 26.75 4.42 -7.74
C LEU A 339 25.82 3.30 -7.28
N TYR A 340 24.53 3.56 -7.05
CA TYR A 340 23.54 2.53 -6.77
C TYR A 340 23.51 1.46 -7.87
N GLU A 341 23.40 1.86 -9.12
CA GLU A 341 23.37 0.92 -10.24
C GLU A 341 24.64 0.06 -10.30
N LEU A 342 25.81 0.67 -10.13
CA LEU A 342 27.10 -0.06 -10.12
C LEU A 342 27.18 -1.06 -8.97
N LEU A 343 26.79 -0.68 -7.76
CA LEU A 343 26.82 -1.54 -6.58
C LEU A 343 25.81 -2.70 -6.70
N PHE A 344 24.62 -2.43 -7.22
CA PHE A 344 23.62 -3.47 -7.47
C PHE A 344 24.11 -4.47 -8.52
N ARG A 345 24.66 -4.02 -9.65
CA ARG A 345 25.25 -4.91 -10.66
C ARG A 345 26.45 -5.67 -10.11
N LEU A 346 27.31 -5.05 -9.29
CA LEU A 346 28.44 -5.70 -8.64
C LEU A 346 27.98 -6.85 -7.72
N SER A 347 26.85 -6.72 -7.03
CA SER A 347 26.30 -7.74 -6.14
C SER A 347 26.03 -9.07 -6.86
N LEU A 348 25.79 -9.05 -8.17
CA LEU A 348 25.59 -10.26 -8.98
C LEU A 348 26.86 -11.13 -9.09
N GLN A 349 28.05 -10.56 -8.84
CA GLN A 349 29.32 -11.27 -8.82
C GLN A 349 29.62 -11.92 -7.46
N GLY A 350 28.82 -11.58 -6.43
CA GLY A 350 28.94 -12.19 -5.11
C GLY A 350 28.53 -13.67 -5.11
N ALA A 351 29.04 -14.40 -4.15
CA ALA A 351 28.65 -15.79 -3.91
C ALA A 351 27.12 -15.87 -3.60
N PRO A 352 26.42 -16.94 -4.04
CA PRO A 352 24.97 -17.05 -3.82
C PRO A 352 24.53 -16.95 -2.36
N ASP A 353 25.36 -17.37 -1.41
CA ASP A 353 25.17 -17.30 0.05
C ASP A 353 25.77 -16.04 0.70
N CYS A 354 26.15 -15.04 -0.11
CA CYS A 354 26.84 -13.82 0.32
C CYS A 354 28.24 -14.07 0.92
N GLY A 355 28.90 -15.18 0.60
CA GLY A 355 30.20 -15.55 1.14
C GLY A 355 30.23 -15.67 2.67
N GLY A 356 29.13 -16.09 3.27
CA GLY A 356 29.00 -16.23 4.73
C GLY A 356 28.83 -14.90 5.49
N ILE A 357 28.41 -13.82 4.83
CA ILE A 357 28.07 -12.54 5.46
C ILE A 357 26.56 -12.54 5.76
N ALA A 358 26.16 -12.17 6.99
CA ALA A 358 24.78 -11.90 7.34
C ALA A 358 24.60 -10.42 7.71
N SER A 359 23.49 -9.82 7.27
CA SER A 359 23.09 -8.46 7.63
C SER A 359 21.66 -8.46 8.12
N VAL A 360 21.39 -7.82 9.25
CA VAL A 360 20.05 -7.49 9.74
C VAL A 360 19.88 -5.98 9.58
N ASN A 361 18.84 -5.57 8.89
CA ASN A 361 18.62 -4.19 8.47
C ASN A 361 17.60 -3.44 9.34
N TYR A 362 17.35 -3.89 10.57
CA TYR A 362 16.33 -3.31 11.45
C TYR A 362 16.81 -1.99 12.06
N ILE A 363 16.18 -0.89 11.67
CA ILE A 363 16.34 0.42 12.27
C ILE A 363 15.11 0.84 13.09
N SER A 364 14.07 0.02 13.06
CA SER A 364 12.83 0.17 13.83
C SER A 364 12.30 -1.20 14.21
N GLY A 365 11.29 -1.25 15.08
CA GLY A 365 10.60 -2.49 15.41
C GLY A 365 10.05 -3.19 14.16
N GLU A 366 9.86 -4.52 14.25
CA GLU A 366 9.46 -5.36 13.13
C GLU A 366 8.39 -6.38 13.54
N GLY A 367 7.17 -6.20 12.99
CA GLY A 367 6.01 -7.01 13.37
C GLY A 367 6.13 -8.49 13.00
N VAL A 368 6.68 -8.79 11.82
CA VAL A 368 6.82 -10.18 11.33
C VAL A 368 7.73 -11.03 12.21
N THR A 369 8.69 -10.42 12.89
CA THR A 369 9.65 -11.11 13.76
C THR A 369 9.51 -10.74 15.24
N HIS A 370 8.47 -9.96 15.58
CA HIS A 370 8.14 -9.54 16.96
C HIS A 370 9.29 -8.81 17.66
N PHE A 371 9.84 -7.78 17.01
CA PHE A 371 10.79 -6.85 17.59
C PHE A 371 10.10 -5.50 17.85
N ASP A 372 10.20 -4.98 19.07
CA ASP A 372 9.68 -3.64 19.43
C ASP A 372 10.63 -2.52 18.99
N ALA A 373 11.91 -2.82 18.88
CA ALA A 373 12.96 -1.92 18.42
C ALA A 373 13.95 -2.67 17.50
N GLY A 374 14.73 -1.97 16.71
CA GLY A 374 15.73 -2.57 15.83
C GLY A 374 17.13 -2.01 16.06
N ILE A 375 18.14 -2.85 15.87
CA ILE A 375 19.56 -2.50 15.84
C ILE A 375 20.18 -3.15 14.61
N PRO A 376 20.60 -2.38 13.58
CA PRO A 376 21.23 -2.97 12.41
C PRO A 376 22.52 -3.72 12.78
N LEU A 377 22.64 -4.94 12.27
CA LEU A 377 23.80 -5.79 12.53
C LEU A 377 24.46 -6.24 11.23
N LEU A 378 25.78 -6.20 11.19
CA LEU A 378 26.58 -6.85 10.17
C LEU A 378 27.45 -7.93 10.82
N LEU A 379 27.21 -9.17 10.49
CA LEU A 379 27.91 -10.32 11.05
C LEU A 379 28.72 -11.03 9.95
N ARG A 380 29.95 -11.39 10.29
CA ARG A 380 30.81 -12.24 9.47
C ARG A 380 31.65 -13.14 10.35
N ARG A 381 31.96 -14.32 9.85
CA ARG A 381 32.86 -15.26 10.48
C ARG A 381 34.29 -15.00 9.99
N PRO A 382 35.32 -15.49 10.69
CA PRO A 382 36.71 -15.37 10.23
C PRO A 382 36.96 -15.97 8.84
N ASP A 383 36.20 -16.99 8.46
CA ASP A 383 36.25 -17.69 7.18
C ASP A 383 35.30 -17.13 6.11
N SER A 384 34.55 -16.06 6.41
CA SER A 384 33.68 -15.40 5.43
C SER A 384 34.48 -14.73 4.32
N GLU A 385 34.02 -14.86 3.08
CA GLU A 385 34.59 -14.15 1.94
C GLU A 385 34.11 -12.69 1.92
N PHE A 386 34.85 -11.81 2.60
CA PHE A 386 34.49 -10.39 2.77
C PHE A 386 34.93 -9.56 1.58
N SER A 387 34.10 -9.51 0.54
CA SER A 387 34.24 -8.68 -0.65
C SER A 387 33.11 -7.67 -0.78
N LEU A 388 33.30 -6.58 -1.55
CA LEU A 388 32.24 -5.59 -1.78
C LEU A 388 31.04 -6.22 -2.50
N ALA A 389 31.27 -7.18 -3.40
CA ALA A 389 30.21 -7.91 -4.09
C ALA A 389 29.34 -8.73 -3.12
N ASN A 390 29.97 -9.50 -2.22
CA ASN A 390 29.27 -10.28 -1.21
C ASN A 390 28.57 -9.38 -0.19
N PHE A 391 29.22 -8.31 0.24
CA PHE A 391 28.62 -7.31 1.13
C PHE A 391 27.35 -6.71 0.53
N MET A 392 27.41 -6.20 -0.70
CA MET A 392 26.25 -5.60 -1.36
C MET A 392 25.12 -6.60 -1.59
N ARG A 393 25.47 -7.86 -1.94
CA ARG A 393 24.46 -8.92 -2.04
C ARG A 393 23.78 -9.18 -0.70
N ALA A 394 24.53 -9.23 0.40
CA ALA A 394 23.98 -9.39 1.75
C ALA A 394 23.04 -8.25 2.14
N GLN A 395 23.38 -6.99 1.81
CA GLN A 395 22.52 -5.83 2.07
C GLN A 395 21.19 -5.89 1.30
N ILE A 396 21.23 -6.30 0.03
CA ILE A 396 20.01 -6.42 -0.79
C ILE A 396 19.19 -7.64 -0.34
N TYR A 397 19.83 -8.75 0.04
CA TYR A 397 19.15 -9.91 0.61
C TYR A 397 18.45 -9.58 1.94
N ALA A 398 19.11 -8.80 2.81
CA ALA A 398 18.53 -8.33 4.07
C ALA A 398 17.23 -7.56 3.86
N ALA A 399 17.15 -6.74 2.78
CA ALA A 399 15.93 -6.01 2.44
C ALA A 399 14.72 -6.92 2.14
N PHE A 400 14.96 -8.18 1.74
CA PHE A 400 13.92 -9.18 1.44
C PHE A 400 13.78 -10.27 2.51
N ALA A 401 14.69 -10.35 3.47
CA ALA A 401 14.77 -11.48 4.40
C ALA A 401 13.53 -11.59 5.29
N THR A 402 13.08 -10.50 5.89
CA THR A 402 11.88 -10.49 6.73
C THR A 402 10.62 -10.78 5.92
N LEU A 403 10.51 -10.23 4.71
CA LEU A 403 9.41 -10.55 3.80
C LEU A 403 9.37 -12.06 3.50
N ALA A 404 10.53 -12.68 3.27
CA ALA A 404 10.62 -14.12 3.03
C ALA A 404 10.13 -14.94 4.24
N LEU A 405 10.40 -14.49 5.48
CA LEU A 405 9.87 -15.12 6.70
C LEU A 405 8.34 -15.06 6.75
N GLY A 406 7.75 -13.92 6.40
CA GLY A 406 6.30 -13.78 6.31
C GLY A 406 5.68 -14.62 5.18
N LEU A 407 6.32 -14.66 4.01
CA LEU A 407 5.89 -15.52 2.88
C LEU A 407 6.01 -17.02 3.20
N ASP A 408 6.93 -17.42 4.08
CA ASP A 408 7.03 -18.80 4.54
C ASP A 408 5.78 -19.25 5.34
N ILE A 409 5.08 -18.32 6.02
CA ILE A 409 3.78 -18.60 6.65
C ILE A 409 2.77 -18.99 5.58
N LEU A 410 2.68 -18.23 4.47
CA LEU A 410 1.77 -18.53 3.37
C LEU A 410 2.09 -19.87 2.70
N LYS A 411 3.38 -20.22 2.57
CA LYS A 411 3.79 -21.55 2.06
C LYS A 411 3.35 -22.67 3.00
N GLN A 412 3.45 -22.51 4.33
CA GLN A 412 2.98 -23.49 5.31
C GLN A 412 1.45 -23.66 5.26
N GLU A 413 0.70 -22.60 4.95
CA GLU A 413 -0.73 -22.62 4.69
C GLU A 413 -1.11 -23.21 3.32
N ASN A 414 -0.12 -23.62 2.51
CA ASN A 414 -0.29 -24.09 1.14
C ASN A 414 -1.02 -23.07 0.25
N VAL A 415 -0.73 -21.79 0.45
CA VAL A 415 -1.17 -20.72 -0.45
C VAL A 415 -0.42 -20.85 -1.75
N ALA A 416 -1.17 -21.06 -2.85
CA ALA A 416 -0.58 -21.11 -4.18
C ALA A 416 -0.22 -19.70 -4.65
N LEU A 417 1.00 -19.53 -5.13
CA LEU A 417 1.51 -18.28 -5.68
C LEU A 417 2.30 -18.58 -6.95
N ASP A 418 1.86 -18.06 -8.09
CA ASP A 418 2.48 -18.35 -9.38
C ASP A 418 3.47 -17.25 -9.80
N ILE A 419 3.19 -15.99 -9.41
CA ILE A 419 3.98 -14.83 -9.82
C ILE A 419 3.83 -13.69 -8.82
N LEU A 420 4.90 -12.90 -8.65
CA LEU A 420 4.89 -11.62 -7.96
C LEU A 420 5.22 -10.48 -8.93
N LEU A 421 4.54 -9.36 -8.77
CA LEU A 421 4.77 -8.12 -9.51
C LEU A 421 5.54 -7.16 -8.59
N GLY A 422 6.81 -6.89 -8.92
CA GLY A 422 7.69 -6.02 -8.13
C GLY A 422 7.62 -4.56 -8.57
N HIS A 423 7.51 -3.64 -7.61
CA HIS A 423 7.64 -2.21 -7.85
C HIS A 423 8.29 -1.48 -6.68
N GLY A 424 8.72 -0.23 -6.92
CA GLY A 424 9.40 0.59 -5.92
C GLY A 424 10.88 0.84 -6.20
N GLY A 425 11.50 1.64 -5.33
CA GLY A 425 12.83 2.18 -5.59
C GLY A 425 13.95 1.17 -5.74
N ILE A 426 13.85 0.02 -5.06
CA ILE A 426 14.87 -1.05 -5.11
C ILE A 426 14.95 -1.73 -6.49
N PHE A 427 13.87 -1.69 -7.27
CA PHE A 427 13.80 -2.32 -8.61
C PHE A 427 14.31 -1.42 -9.75
N LYS A 428 14.81 -0.22 -9.47
CA LYS A 428 15.29 0.72 -10.49
C LYS A 428 16.48 0.18 -11.29
N THR A 429 17.29 -0.73 -10.73
CA THR A 429 18.33 -1.44 -11.48
C THR A 429 17.74 -2.73 -12.04
N PRO A 430 17.46 -2.80 -13.36
CA PRO A 430 16.78 -3.94 -13.96
C PRO A 430 17.47 -5.27 -13.68
N GLY A 431 16.69 -6.30 -13.40
CA GLY A 431 17.13 -7.68 -13.24
C GLY A 431 17.83 -8.02 -11.92
N VAL A 432 18.27 -7.07 -11.10
CA VAL A 432 19.06 -7.35 -9.88
C VAL A 432 18.17 -7.67 -8.67
N ALA A 433 17.51 -6.66 -8.11
CA ALA A 433 16.61 -6.86 -6.95
C ALA A 433 15.48 -7.84 -7.29
N GLN A 434 15.00 -7.82 -8.51
CA GLN A 434 14.02 -8.74 -9.06
C GLN A 434 14.49 -10.21 -8.96
N ARG A 435 15.74 -10.52 -9.35
CA ARG A 435 16.35 -11.85 -9.20
C ARG A 435 16.41 -12.28 -7.74
N TYR A 436 16.77 -11.37 -6.85
CA TYR A 436 16.89 -11.67 -5.43
C TYR A 436 15.54 -11.85 -4.74
N LEU A 437 14.54 -11.05 -5.11
CA LEU A 437 13.17 -11.29 -4.66
C LEU A 437 12.61 -12.62 -5.18
N ALA A 438 12.89 -12.97 -6.45
CA ALA A 438 12.47 -14.26 -7.00
C ALA A 438 13.09 -15.43 -6.22
N ALA A 439 14.36 -15.33 -5.84
CA ALA A 439 15.04 -16.32 -5.00
C ALA A 439 14.40 -16.41 -3.59
N ALA A 440 14.11 -15.26 -2.97
CA ALA A 440 13.50 -15.15 -1.65
C ALA A 440 12.08 -15.73 -1.61
N ALA A 441 11.25 -15.38 -2.58
CA ALA A 441 9.86 -15.83 -2.66
C ALA A 441 9.73 -17.27 -3.22
N GLY A 442 10.70 -17.70 -4.04
CA GLY A 442 10.69 -19.01 -4.71
C GLY A 442 9.80 -19.07 -5.95
N VAL A 443 9.29 -17.93 -6.44
CA VAL A 443 8.41 -17.78 -7.60
C VAL A 443 8.95 -16.76 -8.59
N PRO A 444 8.50 -16.78 -9.87
CA PRO A 444 8.84 -15.73 -10.84
C PRO A 444 8.44 -14.34 -10.33
N VAL A 445 9.26 -13.34 -10.65
CA VAL A 445 8.98 -11.92 -10.37
C VAL A 445 9.00 -11.14 -11.66
N THR A 446 7.97 -10.33 -11.90
CA THR A 446 7.87 -9.42 -13.04
C THR A 446 7.91 -7.98 -12.56
N CYS A 447 8.70 -7.14 -13.24
CA CYS A 447 8.65 -5.68 -13.09
C CYS A 447 8.11 -5.09 -14.40
N LEU A 448 6.96 -4.42 -14.32
CA LEU A 448 6.35 -3.74 -15.46
C LEU A 448 6.98 -2.36 -15.65
N GLU A 449 7.09 -1.88 -16.89
CA GLU A 449 7.57 -0.52 -17.18
C GLU A 449 6.65 0.56 -16.57
N THR A 450 5.34 0.29 -16.53
CA THR A 450 4.33 1.16 -15.94
C THR A 450 4.29 1.15 -14.41
N ALA A 451 5.04 0.27 -13.77
CA ALA A 451 5.06 0.15 -12.30
C ALA A 451 5.55 1.43 -11.58
N GLY A 452 6.19 2.35 -12.30
CA GLY A 452 6.61 3.67 -11.80
C GLY A 452 5.48 4.70 -11.64
N GLU A 453 4.34 4.50 -12.31
CA GLU A 453 3.19 5.42 -12.28
C GLU A 453 2.44 5.36 -10.94
N GLY A 454 2.48 4.22 -10.25
CA GLY A 454 2.00 4.05 -8.88
C GLY A 454 0.48 4.06 -8.71
N GLY A 455 0.04 4.33 -7.47
CA GLY A 455 -1.36 4.26 -7.07
C GLY A 455 -2.33 5.18 -7.82
N PRO A 456 -2.00 6.43 -8.16
CA PRO A 456 -2.92 7.28 -8.94
C PRO A 456 -3.23 6.69 -10.34
N TYR A 457 -2.27 6.02 -10.96
CA TYR A 457 -2.52 5.28 -12.20
C TYR A 457 -3.46 4.09 -11.95
N GLY A 458 -3.24 3.32 -10.88
CA GLY A 458 -4.15 2.24 -10.49
C GLY A 458 -5.57 2.75 -10.23
N MET A 459 -5.70 3.92 -9.59
CA MET A 459 -7.01 4.54 -9.40
C MET A 459 -7.65 5.00 -10.70
N ALA A 460 -6.86 5.53 -11.64
CA ALA A 460 -7.33 5.87 -12.98
C ALA A 460 -7.78 4.62 -13.76
N LEU A 461 -7.11 3.47 -13.58
CA LEU A 461 -7.53 2.18 -14.16
C LEU A 461 -8.86 1.68 -13.57
N LEU A 462 -9.09 1.85 -12.26
CA LEU A 462 -10.38 1.52 -11.65
C LEU A 462 -11.51 2.44 -12.16
N ALA A 463 -11.22 3.72 -12.38
CA ALA A 463 -12.14 4.64 -13.01
C ALA A 463 -12.41 4.27 -14.49
N ALA A 464 -11.37 3.87 -15.24
CA ALA A 464 -11.50 3.37 -16.62
C ALA A 464 -12.28 2.05 -16.67
N TYR A 465 -12.08 1.15 -15.71
CA TYR A 465 -12.87 -0.07 -15.60
C TYR A 465 -14.36 0.25 -15.44
N ARG A 466 -14.74 1.17 -14.55
CA ARG A 466 -16.14 1.62 -14.44
C ARG A 466 -16.68 2.19 -15.75
N LEU A 467 -15.88 2.97 -16.47
CA LEU A 467 -16.31 3.66 -17.69
C LEU A 467 -16.40 2.72 -18.90
N HIS A 468 -15.49 1.76 -19.03
CA HIS A 468 -15.27 1.01 -20.28
C HIS A 468 -15.48 -0.51 -20.17
N ARG A 469 -15.77 -1.06 -18.98
CA ARG A 469 -15.99 -2.51 -18.83
C ARG A 469 -17.19 -2.97 -19.65
N ARG A 470 -17.11 -4.20 -20.14
CA ARG A 470 -18.22 -4.88 -20.80
C ARG A 470 -19.09 -5.57 -19.76
N ASP A 471 -20.32 -5.91 -20.14
CA ASP A 471 -21.19 -6.70 -19.28
C ASP A 471 -20.55 -8.05 -18.96
N GLY A 472 -20.45 -8.37 -17.65
CA GLY A 472 -19.85 -9.60 -17.16
C GLY A 472 -18.32 -9.64 -17.16
N GLU A 473 -17.62 -8.59 -17.61
CA GLU A 473 -16.16 -8.51 -17.58
C GLU A 473 -15.69 -8.26 -16.14
N THR A 474 -14.86 -9.15 -15.60
CA THR A 474 -14.27 -8.98 -14.27
C THR A 474 -13.13 -7.95 -14.29
N LEU A 475 -12.76 -7.42 -13.11
CA LEU A 475 -11.61 -6.52 -13.02
C LEU A 475 -10.31 -7.21 -13.48
N ALA A 476 -10.11 -8.47 -13.08
CA ALA A 476 -8.96 -9.26 -13.48
C ALA A 476 -8.89 -9.44 -15.02
N ASP A 477 -10.00 -9.79 -15.66
CA ASP A 477 -10.06 -9.92 -17.13
C ASP A 477 -9.77 -8.60 -17.83
N TYR A 478 -10.37 -7.50 -17.34
CA TYR A 478 -10.14 -6.16 -17.89
C TYR A 478 -8.68 -5.75 -17.82
N LEU A 479 -8.05 -5.89 -16.66
CA LEU A 479 -6.63 -5.59 -16.49
C LEU A 479 -5.76 -6.49 -17.37
N GLN A 480 -5.96 -7.79 -17.33
CA GLN A 480 -5.16 -8.76 -18.07
C GLN A 480 -5.26 -8.59 -19.59
N THR A 481 -6.47 -8.39 -20.12
CA THR A 481 -6.72 -8.49 -21.57
C THR A 481 -6.76 -7.13 -22.28
N ARG A 482 -7.01 -6.03 -21.56
CA ARG A 482 -7.16 -4.70 -22.15
C ARG A 482 -6.09 -3.72 -21.73
N VAL A 483 -5.67 -3.76 -20.45
CA VAL A 483 -4.65 -2.85 -19.92
C VAL A 483 -3.24 -3.40 -20.15
N PHE A 484 -3.01 -4.62 -19.68
CA PHE A 484 -1.66 -5.21 -19.64
C PHE A 484 -1.41 -6.27 -20.71
N ALA A 485 -2.33 -6.46 -21.67
CA ALA A 485 -2.17 -7.46 -22.74
C ALA A 485 -0.87 -7.33 -23.55
N GLN A 486 -0.35 -6.12 -23.67
CA GLN A 486 0.88 -5.79 -24.40
C GLN A 486 1.90 -5.07 -23.52
N ALA A 487 1.71 -5.10 -22.18
CA ALA A 487 2.61 -4.42 -21.28
C ALA A 487 4.00 -5.03 -21.35
N ALA A 488 4.99 -4.18 -21.63
CA ALA A 488 6.39 -4.57 -21.56
C ALA A 488 6.78 -4.75 -20.09
N GLY A 489 7.48 -5.85 -19.81
CA GLY A 489 7.99 -6.17 -18.50
C GLY A 489 8.99 -7.31 -18.57
N GLU A 490 9.97 -7.27 -17.67
CA GLU A 490 10.94 -8.33 -17.53
C GLU A 490 10.48 -9.31 -16.44
N THR A 491 10.48 -10.61 -16.76
CA THR A 491 10.19 -11.66 -15.79
C THR A 491 11.47 -12.46 -15.48
N VAL A 492 11.83 -12.52 -14.21
CA VAL A 492 12.95 -13.32 -13.73
C VAL A 492 12.42 -14.53 -12.97
N THR A 493 12.78 -15.72 -13.45
CA THR A 493 12.49 -16.99 -12.78
C THR A 493 13.63 -17.33 -11.81
N PRO A 494 13.36 -17.75 -10.57
CA PRO A 494 14.42 -18.05 -9.61
C PRO A 494 15.24 -19.28 -10.05
N SER A 495 16.57 -19.14 -10.11
CA SER A 495 17.46 -20.26 -10.36
C SER A 495 17.60 -21.15 -9.10
N PRO A 496 17.89 -22.46 -9.24
CA PRO A 496 18.19 -23.30 -8.08
C PRO A 496 19.34 -22.75 -7.22
N ALA A 497 20.43 -22.30 -7.85
CA ALA A 497 21.59 -21.75 -7.14
C ALA A 497 21.25 -20.49 -6.34
N ASP A 498 20.38 -19.60 -6.86
CA ASP A 498 19.97 -18.41 -6.13
C ASP A 498 19.02 -18.75 -4.96
N LYS A 499 18.12 -19.74 -5.14
CA LYS A 499 17.24 -20.22 -4.06
C LYS A 499 18.03 -20.85 -2.92
N ASP A 500 18.98 -21.74 -3.26
CA ASP A 500 19.82 -22.41 -2.27
C ASP A 500 20.72 -21.39 -1.56
N GLY A 501 21.28 -20.44 -2.29
CA GLY A 501 22.10 -19.36 -1.75
C GLY A 501 21.30 -18.44 -0.82
N PHE A 502 20.09 -18.03 -1.21
CA PHE A 502 19.22 -17.23 -0.35
C PHE A 502 18.78 -18.00 0.91
N ALA A 503 18.48 -19.29 0.78
CA ALA A 503 18.14 -20.15 1.92
C ALA A 503 19.31 -20.26 2.90
N ALA A 504 20.55 -20.41 2.41
CA ALA A 504 21.75 -20.40 3.24
C ALA A 504 21.95 -19.06 3.96
N PHE A 505 21.77 -17.93 3.25
CA PHE A 505 21.78 -16.59 3.85
C PHE A 505 20.69 -16.44 4.91
N LEU A 506 19.44 -16.86 4.61
CA LEU A 506 18.30 -16.74 5.53
C LEU A 506 18.51 -17.55 6.82
N ALA A 507 19.19 -18.70 6.76
CA ALA A 507 19.57 -19.46 7.95
C ALA A 507 20.53 -18.68 8.84
N GLN A 508 21.51 -18.00 8.27
CA GLN A 508 22.42 -17.11 9.02
C GLN A 508 21.70 -15.87 9.54
N TYR A 509 20.79 -15.29 8.74
CA TYR A 509 19.94 -14.17 9.15
C TYR A 509 19.10 -14.50 10.38
N LYS A 510 18.46 -15.68 10.42
CA LYS A 510 17.72 -16.16 11.61
C LYS A 510 18.62 -16.28 12.86
N THR A 511 19.87 -16.66 12.69
CA THR A 511 20.86 -16.69 13.79
C THR A 511 21.23 -15.26 14.22
N ALA A 512 21.41 -14.35 13.27
CA ALA A 512 21.70 -12.95 13.54
C ALA A 512 20.54 -12.25 14.29
N LEU A 513 19.28 -12.58 13.96
CA LEU A 513 18.11 -12.09 14.72
C LEU A 513 18.12 -12.50 16.19
N GLN A 514 18.66 -13.70 16.53
CA GLN A 514 18.82 -14.10 17.94
C GLN A 514 19.84 -13.22 18.67
N ALA A 515 20.94 -12.85 18.00
CA ALA A 515 21.93 -11.92 18.55
C ALA A 515 21.34 -10.50 18.73
N GLU A 516 20.56 -10.03 17.75
CA GLU A 516 19.89 -8.73 17.85
C GLU A 516 18.90 -8.70 19.02
N ARG A 517 18.11 -9.77 19.20
CA ARG A 517 17.18 -9.89 20.32
C ARG A 517 17.88 -9.73 21.67
N ALA A 518 19.04 -10.36 21.84
CA ALA A 518 19.85 -10.23 23.06
C ALA A 518 20.43 -8.82 23.27
N LEU A 519 20.43 -7.96 22.26
CA LEU A 519 20.87 -6.56 22.34
C LEU A 519 19.71 -5.58 22.58
N THR A 520 18.47 -5.98 22.24
CA THR A 520 17.27 -5.15 22.35
C THR A 520 16.43 -5.44 23.60
N GLU A 521 16.58 -6.63 24.19
CA GLU A 521 16.02 -7.04 25.50
C GLU A 521 17.02 -6.72 26.65
#